data_754eefb2e1762ace0e6f87e33c90da2f
#
_entry.id   754eefb2e1762ace0e6f87e33c90da2f
#
_cell.length_a   1.000
_cell.length_b   1.000
_cell.length_c   1.000
_cell.angle_alpha   90.00
_cell.angle_beta   90.00
_cell.angle_gamma   90.00
#
_symmetry.space_group_name_H-M   'P 1'
#
loop_
_entity.id
_entity.type
_entity.pdbx_description
1 polymer ?
#
loop_
_entity_poly.entity_id
_entity_poly.type
_entity_poly.pdbx_seq_one_letter_code
_entity_poly.pdbx_strand_id
1 'polypeptide(L)'
;MLIAAEVVILGVAAYSIRGAFSSDAFAAGGGAEFVAKTFAPIAAGSAPRITIDDPNSGVTIGVSDDGLVHVKDDTYFSGATLRSPRNYPQLTVTRDADGVHISRPSYHEGWAMFIGFSMSRQHFDVQVPAAAAVVVEACDNAEVSDLKNGATINALDGHVELTHVEGAIVAHSDDGHVTANDITSPSLDLSSNDGSIDVRNLTPTGAAPYVRLKSGDGHINASGLFPAGGKYDIETNDGHINIAFAPGSDVTVDASTNDGSLRVDGTRQEGDDNAQQSIRVGSGASAMRVHSDDGSVTITTNGTH
;
A
#
# COMPACT_ATOMS: atom_id res chain seq x y z
N MET A 1 0.33 -30.01 -31.06
CA MET A 1 1.19 -30.36 -29.96
C MET A 1 0.57 -29.68 -28.72
N LEU A 2 -0.27 -30.44 -28.00
CA LEU A 2 -0.94 -29.95 -26.78
C LEU A 2 0.10 -29.95 -25.66
N ILE A 3 0.37 -28.76 -25.11
CA ILE A 3 1.09 -28.66 -23.82
C ILE A 3 0.00 -28.77 -22.74
N ALA A 4 -0.01 -29.91 -22.07
CA ALA A 4 -0.85 -30.11 -20.90
C ALA A 4 -0.29 -29.25 -19.75
N ALA A 5 -1.09 -28.30 -19.25
CA ALA A 5 -0.79 -27.62 -18.01
C ALA A 5 -0.99 -28.60 -16.86
N GLU A 6 0.10 -29.01 -16.22
CA GLU A 6 0.01 -29.74 -14.97
C GLU A 6 -0.38 -28.75 -13.86
N VAL A 7 -1.65 -28.76 -13.51
CA VAL A 7 -2.15 -28.12 -12.28
C VAL A 7 -1.69 -29.02 -11.11
N VAL A 8 -0.61 -28.66 -10.47
CA VAL A 8 -0.19 -29.29 -9.21
C VAL A 8 -1.07 -28.74 -8.10
N ILE A 9 -2.15 -29.43 -7.79
CA ILE A 9 -2.91 -29.21 -6.57
C ILE A 9 -2.09 -29.75 -5.42
N LEU A 10 -1.28 -28.90 -4.78
CA LEU A 10 -0.54 -29.25 -3.57
C LEU A 10 -1.54 -29.50 -2.44
N GLY A 11 -1.57 -30.74 -1.98
CA GLY A 11 -2.47 -31.20 -0.93
C GLY A 11 -2.35 -30.37 0.35
N VAL A 12 -3.47 -29.90 0.80
CA VAL A 12 -3.65 -29.06 1.98
C VAL A 12 -3.56 -29.93 3.23
N ALA A 13 -2.47 -29.80 4.01
CA ALA A 13 -2.47 -30.27 5.38
C ALA A 13 -3.14 -29.19 6.25
N ALA A 14 -4.44 -29.35 6.50
CA ALA A 14 -5.15 -28.49 7.44
C ALA A 14 -4.77 -28.91 8.86
N TYR A 15 -3.90 -28.13 9.53
CA TYR A 15 -3.73 -28.20 10.96
C TYR A 15 -4.73 -27.27 11.63
N SER A 16 -5.82 -27.82 12.16
CA SER A 16 -6.70 -27.09 13.06
C SER A 16 -6.06 -27.04 14.45
N ILE A 17 -5.46 -25.91 14.81
CA ILE A 17 -5.06 -25.66 16.17
C ILE A 17 -6.32 -25.24 16.95
N ARG A 18 -6.92 -26.18 17.66
CA ARG A 18 -7.90 -25.89 18.71
C ARG A 18 -7.16 -25.31 19.90
N GLY A 19 -6.95 -23.98 19.91
CA GLY A 19 -6.52 -23.27 21.10
C GLY A 19 -7.64 -23.26 22.14
N ALA A 20 -7.50 -24.09 23.18
CA ALA A 20 -8.37 -24.03 24.33
C ALA A 20 -8.11 -22.74 25.11
N PHE A 21 -8.86 -21.69 24.86
CA PHE A 21 -9.08 -20.63 25.82
C PHE A 21 -10.37 -20.96 26.56
N SER A 22 -10.22 -21.60 27.73
CA SER A 22 -11.30 -21.70 28.71
C SER A 22 -11.43 -20.34 29.39
N SER A 23 -12.34 -19.51 28.92
CA SER A 23 -12.89 -18.44 29.74
C SER A 23 -14.36 -18.81 30.01
N ASP A 24 -14.58 -19.38 31.18
CA ASP A 24 -15.89 -19.50 31.81
C ASP A 24 -16.41 -18.09 32.15
N ALA A 25 -16.93 -17.37 31.20
CA ALA A 25 -17.78 -16.21 31.41
C ALA A 25 -18.31 -15.66 30.09
N PHE A 26 -19.20 -16.34 29.44
CA PHE A 26 -20.33 -15.73 28.69
C PHE A 26 -21.17 -16.88 28.11
N ALA A 27 -22.03 -17.40 28.95
CA ALA A 27 -23.09 -18.31 28.52
C ALA A 27 -24.19 -17.52 27.81
N ALA A 28 -23.97 -17.21 26.54
CA ALA A 28 -25.00 -16.89 25.55
C ALA A 28 -24.41 -17.08 24.17
N GLY A 29 -24.38 -18.28 23.67
CA GLY A 29 -24.53 -18.65 22.27
C GLY A 29 -23.61 -18.10 21.18
N GLY A 30 -22.46 -17.46 21.46
CA GLY A 30 -21.57 -16.92 20.43
C GLY A 30 -20.16 -17.49 20.57
N GLY A 31 -19.79 -18.46 19.75
CA GLY A 31 -18.42 -18.97 19.66
C GLY A 31 -17.54 -18.11 18.76
N ALA A 32 -16.32 -17.81 19.19
CA ALA A 32 -15.28 -17.31 18.31
C ALA A 32 -14.67 -18.51 17.55
N GLU A 33 -14.54 -18.42 16.24
CA GLU A 33 -13.88 -19.44 15.43
C GLU A 33 -12.68 -18.81 14.69
N PHE A 34 -11.49 -19.36 14.95
CA PHE A 34 -10.29 -19.01 14.21
C PHE A 34 -10.13 -19.98 13.04
N VAL A 35 -10.00 -19.45 11.85
CA VAL A 35 -9.68 -20.22 10.64
C VAL A 35 -8.24 -19.89 10.25
N ALA A 36 -7.29 -20.19 11.14
CA ALA A 36 -5.89 -20.08 10.81
C ALA A 36 -5.48 -21.22 9.90
N LYS A 37 -4.90 -20.92 8.74
CA LYS A 37 -4.42 -21.88 7.78
C LYS A 37 -3.02 -21.51 7.28
N THR A 38 -2.07 -22.39 7.50
CA THR A 38 -0.73 -22.24 6.91
C THR A 38 -0.63 -23.12 5.67
N PHE A 39 -0.24 -22.51 4.56
CA PHE A 39 -0.01 -23.23 3.32
C PHE A 39 1.40 -23.83 3.29
N ALA A 40 1.58 -24.91 2.52
CA ALA A 40 2.92 -25.47 2.32
C ALA A 40 3.80 -24.43 1.58
N PRO A 41 5.08 -24.28 1.96
CA PRO A 41 5.99 -23.35 1.29
C PRO A 41 6.12 -23.67 -0.21
N ILE A 42 6.20 -22.64 -1.04
CA ILE A 42 6.21 -22.75 -2.49
C ILE A 42 7.57 -22.31 -3.04
N ALA A 43 8.26 -23.20 -3.73
CA ALA A 43 9.46 -22.85 -4.47
C ALA A 43 9.06 -22.18 -5.79
N ALA A 44 9.13 -20.85 -5.85
CA ALA A 44 8.69 -20.08 -7.01
C ALA A 44 9.84 -19.40 -7.80
N GLY A 45 11.10 -19.75 -7.47
CA GLY A 45 12.29 -19.13 -8.06
C GLY A 45 12.75 -17.91 -7.29
N SER A 46 13.85 -17.29 -7.74
CA SER A 46 14.48 -16.17 -7.03
C SER A 46 13.79 -14.81 -7.23
N ALA A 47 13.00 -14.66 -8.29
CA ALA A 47 12.28 -13.44 -8.62
C ALA A 47 10.88 -13.79 -9.18
N PRO A 48 10.01 -14.39 -8.37
CA PRO A 48 8.67 -14.77 -8.81
C PRO A 48 7.76 -13.57 -8.95
N ARG A 49 6.73 -13.69 -9.78
CA ARG A 49 5.57 -12.81 -9.73
C ARG A 49 4.60 -13.34 -8.67
N ILE A 50 4.17 -12.47 -7.79
CA ILE A 50 3.16 -12.76 -6.77
C ILE A 50 1.95 -11.89 -7.05
N THR A 51 0.80 -12.50 -7.32
CA THR A 51 -0.46 -11.79 -7.56
C THR A 51 -1.42 -12.11 -6.41
N ILE A 52 -1.99 -11.06 -5.83
CA ILE A 52 -2.92 -11.13 -4.70
C ILE A 52 -4.22 -10.47 -5.11
N ASP A 53 -5.33 -11.17 -4.93
CA ASP A 53 -6.70 -10.69 -5.18
C ASP A 53 -7.61 -11.14 -4.04
N ASP A 54 -7.75 -10.30 -3.01
CA ASP A 54 -8.63 -10.52 -1.86
C ASP A 54 -9.18 -9.17 -1.35
N PRO A 55 -10.26 -8.68 -1.94
CA PRO A 55 -10.77 -7.32 -1.69
C PRO A 55 -11.29 -7.07 -0.26
N ASN A 56 -11.46 -8.12 0.53
CA ASN A 56 -12.01 -8.02 1.89
C ASN A 56 -10.96 -8.27 2.99
N SER A 57 -9.71 -8.47 2.63
CA SER A 57 -8.65 -8.82 3.58
C SER A 57 -7.54 -7.78 3.64
N GLY A 58 -7.00 -7.59 4.85
CA GLY A 58 -5.69 -6.99 5.01
C GLY A 58 -4.59 -7.98 4.65
N VAL A 59 -3.51 -7.51 4.05
CA VAL A 59 -2.33 -8.32 3.71
C VAL A 59 -1.05 -7.69 4.24
N THR A 60 -0.22 -8.50 4.89
CA THR A 60 1.16 -8.12 5.24
C THR A 60 2.13 -8.90 4.35
N ILE A 61 3.00 -8.20 3.64
CA ILE A 61 3.97 -8.77 2.71
C ILE A 61 5.38 -8.43 3.17
N GLY A 62 6.16 -9.44 3.46
CA GLY A 62 7.56 -9.32 3.89
C GLY A 62 8.48 -10.24 3.11
N VAL A 63 9.77 -10.17 3.42
CA VAL A 63 10.78 -11.01 2.78
C VAL A 63 10.97 -12.32 3.54
N SER A 64 11.03 -13.44 2.80
CA SER A 64 11.32 -14.75 3.35
C SER A 64 12.83 -14.98 3.51
N ASP A 65 13.23 -15.64 4.60
CA ASP A 65 14.63 -15.95 4.89
C ASP A 65 15.18 -17.10 4.04
N ASP A 66 14.30 -17.98 3.55
CA ASP A 66 14.68 -19.21 2.81
C ASP A 66 14.46 -19.10 1.30
N GLY A 67 13.95 -17.96 0.82
CA GLY A 67 13.67 -17.71 -0.60
C GLY A 67 12.46 -18.47 -1.14
N LEU A 68 11.61 -19.04 -0.28
CA LEU A 68 10.33 -19.63 -0.63
C LEU A 68 9.19 -18.65 -0.40
N VAL A 69 8.06 -18.90 -1.03
CA VAL A 69 6.83 -18.15 -0.75
C VAL A 69 6.07 -18.87 0.36
N HIS A 70 5.82 -18.16 1.46
CA HIS A 70 5.02 -18.65 2.59
C HIS A 70 3.73 -17.84 2.67
N VAL A 71 2.62 -18.52 2.89
CA VAL A 71 1.30 -17.90 3.05
C VAL A 71 0.64 -18.42 4.31
N LYS A 72 0.19 -17.51 5.17
CA LYS A 72 -0.51 -17.82 6.40
C LYS A 72 -1.80 -17.00 6.48
N ASP A 73 -2.93 -17.66 6.49
CA ASP A 73 -4.25 -17.06 6.65
C ASP A 73 -4.59 -16.99 8.15
N ASP A 74 -4.72 -15.79 8.69
CA ASP A 74 -5.08 -15.52 10.10
C ASP A 74 -6.50 -14.95 10.24
N THR A 75 -7.41 -15.41 9.41
CA THR A 75 -8.80 -14.98 9.43
C THR A 75 -9.51 -15.36 10.74
N TYR A 76 -10.19 -14.38 11.34
CA TYR A 76 -10.91 -14.52 12.59
C TYR A 76 -12.37 -14.13 12.42
N PHE A 77 -13.29 -14.98 12.87
CA PHE A 77 -14.72 -14.72 12.95
C PHE A 77 -15.18 -14.81 14.40
N SER A 78 -15.90 -13.80 14.85
CA SER A 78 -16.52 -13.76 16.18
C SER A 78 -17.93 -13.23 16.07
N GLY A 79 -18.89 -13.94 16.65
CA GLY A 79 -20.28 -13.47 16.73
C GLY A 79 -21.28 -14.58 16.87
N ALA A 80 -22.47 -14.23 17.39
CA ALA A 80 -23.63 -15.12 17.44
C ALA A 80 -24.32 -15.12 16.06
N THR A 81 -23.81 -15.88 15.12
CA THR A 81 -24.47 -16.06 13.82
C THR A 81 -25.12 -17.44 13.76
N LEU A 82 -26.36 -17.49 13.24
CA LEU A 82 -27.03 -18.75 12.90
C LEU A 82 -26.41 -19.44 11.67
N ARG A 83 -25.39 -18.83 11.06
CA ARG A 83 -24.62 -19.40 9.96
C ARG A 83 -23.25 -19.85 10.44
N SER A 84 -22.94 -21.09 10.17
CA SER A 84 -21.64 -21.67 10.40
C SER A 84 -20.57 -20.95 9.55
N PRO A 85 -19.37 -20.63 10.11
CA PRO A 85 -18.21 -20.11 9.35
C PRO A 85 -17.77 -20.99 8.17
N ARG A 86 -18.31 -22.19 8.06
CA ARG A 86 -18.03 -23.15 6.97
C ARG A 86 -18.40 -22.66 5.56
N ASN A 87 -19.13 -21.57 5.44
CA ASN A 87 -19.57 -21.01 4.14
C ASN A 87 -18.75 -19.78 3.71
N TYR A 88 -17.73 -19.37 4.46
CA TYR A 88 -16.86 -18.29 4.02
C TYR A 88 -15.91 -18.77 2.92
N PRO A 89 -15.66 -17.94 1.88
CA PRO A 89 -14.70 -18.27 0.86
C PRO A 89 -13.31 -18.47 1.47
N GLN A 90 -12.67 -19.56 1.10
CA GLN A 90 -11.35 -19.92 1.60
C GLN A 90 -10.27 -19.27 0.75
N LEU A 91 -9.18 -18.83 1.39
CA LEU A 91 -8.00 -18.39 0.68
C LEU A 91 -7.45 -19.56 -0.18
N THR A 92 -7.20 -19.26 -1.43
CA THR A 92 -6.66 -20.20 -2.41
C THR A 92 -5.27 -19.72 -2.83
N VAL A 93 -4.31 -20.64 -2.80
CA VAL A 93 -2.95 -20.38 -3.25
C VAL A 93 -2.63 -21.35 -4.37
N THR A 94 -2.34 -20.82 -5.55
CA THR A 94 -2.00 -21.61 -6.74
C THR A 94 -0.67 -21.14 -7.32
N ARG A 95 0.02 -22.03 -8.02
CA ARG A 95 1.23 -21.74 -8.76
C ARG A 95 1.08 -22.20 -10.20
N ASP A 96 1.48 -21.38 -11.14
CA ASP A 96 1.53 -21.69 -12.56
C ASP A 96 2.81 -21.15 -13.22
N ALA A 97 2.80 -21.00 -14.55
CA ALA A 97 3.92 -20.49 -15.32
C ALA A 97 4.15 -18.99 -15.11
N ASP A 98 3.10 -18.24 -14.72
CA ASP A 98 3.12 -16.79 -14.54
C ASP A 98 3.50 -16.38 -13.12
N GLY A 99 3.45 -17.30 -12.14
CA GLY A 99 3.86 -17.04 -10.78
C GLY A 99 3.05 -17.75 -9.71
N VAL A 100 2.90 -17.09 -8.56
CA VAL A 100 2.05 -17.53 -7.44
C VAL A 100 0.86 -16.61 -7.34
N HIS A 101 -0.34 -17.18 -7.35
CA HIS A 101 -1.61 -16.48 -7.23
C HIS A 101 -2.26 -16.80 -5.89
N ILE A 102 -2.58 -15.76 -5.15
CA ILE A 102 -3.24 -15.82 -3.85
C ILE A 102 -4.58 -15.11 -4.01
N SER A 103 -5.68 -15.82 -3.83
CA SER A 103 -7.00 -15.21 -4.05
C SER A 103 -8.04 -15.74 -3.07
N ARG A 104 -8.99 -14.88 -2.74
CA ARG A 104 -10.20 -15.21 -2.02
C ARG A 104 -11.37 -14.55 -2.74
N PRO A 105 -12.39 -15.29 -3.17
CA PRO A 105 -13.55 -14.69 -3.81
C PRO A 105 -14.25 -13.70 -2.89
N SER A 106 -14.66 -12.56 -3.42
CA SER A 106 -15.40 -11.56 -2.67
C SER A 106 -16.67 -12.15 -2.07
N TYR A 107 -16.92 -11.85 -0.80
CA TYR A 107 -18.12 -12.30 -0.10
C TYR A 107 -19.03 -11.12 0.17
N HIS A 108 -20.20 -11.15 -0.44
CA HIS A 108 -21.27 -10.22 -0.12
C HIS A 108 -22.22 -10.92 0.86
N GLU A 109 -22.32 -10.42 2.07
CA GLU A 109 -23.36 -10.85 3.00
C GLU A 109 -24.73 -10.47 2.41
N GLY A 110 -25.42 -11.48 1.88
CA GLY A 110 -26.81 -11.29 1.46
C GLY A 110 -27.66 -10.81 2.64
N TRP A 111 -28.59 -9.91 2.41
CA TRP A 111 -29.56 -9.36 3.39
C TRP A 111 -30.15 -10.47 4.26
N ALA A 112 -29.52 -10.78 5.37
CA ALA A 112 -30.11 -11.53 6.45
C ALA A 112 -30.29 -10.55 7.61
N MET A 113 -31.50 -10.32 8.05
CA MET A 113 -31.79 -9.53 9.26
C MET A 113 -31.07 -10.21 10.43
N PHE A 114 -29.97 -9.67 10.87
CA PHE A 114 -29.21 -10.14 12.02
C PHE A 114 -29.49 -9.26 13.22
N ILE A 115 -30.08 -9.86 14.22
CA ILE A 115 -30.05 -9.36 15.59
C ILE A 115 -28.80 -10.00 16.22
N GLY A 116 -27.64 -9.35 16.06
CA GLY A 116 -26.37 -9.85 16.61
C GLY A 116 -25.19 -9.05 16.11
N PHE A 117 -24.16 -8.89 16.93
CA PHE A 117 -22.87 -8.30 16.56
C PHE A 117 -21.98 -9.41 16.03
N SER A 118 -21.52 -9.33 14.80
CA SER A 118 -20.42 -10.14 14.28
C SER A 118 -19.19 -9.24 14.07
N MET A 119 -18.05 -9.68 14.52
CA MET A 119 -16.74 -9.10 14.17
C MET A 119 -15.99 -10.12 13.34
N SER A 120 -15.62 -9.75 12.14
CA SER A 120 -14.68 -10.54 11.33
C SER A 120 -13.44 -9.70 11.09
N ARG A 121 -12.28 -10.31 11.21
CA ARG A 121 -11.02 -9.76 10.73
C ARG A 121 -10.47 -10.76 9.73
N GLN A 122 -10.34 -10.33 8.51
CA GLN A 122 -9.71 -11.11 7.47
C GLN A 122 -8.32 -10.54 7.24
N HIS A 123 -7.32 -11.34 7.47
CA HIS A 123 -5.92 -10.94 7.32
C HIS A 123 -5.08 -12.16 6.97
N PHE A 124 -4.07 -11.97 6.14
CA PHE A 124 -3.10 -13.00 5.84
C PHE A 124 -1.70 -12.43 5.65
N ASP A 125 -0.71 -13.23 6.03
CA ASP A 125 0.70 -12.91 5.90
C ASP A 125 1.28 -13.63 4.68
N VAL A 126 2.07 -12.93 3.89
CA VAL A 126 2.81 -13.46 2.75
C VAL A 126 4.28 -13.12 2.89
N GLN A 127 5.14 -14.12 2.92
CA GLN A 127 6.59 -13.91 2.85
C GLN A 127 7.08 -14.36 1.48
N VAL A 128 7.88 -13.53 0.82
CA VAL A 128 8.32 -13.74 -0.55
C VAL A 128 9.83 -13.54 -0.69
N PRO A 129 10.49 -14.09 -1.72
CA PRO A 129 11.85 -13.73 -2.04
C PRO A 129 12.01 -12.22 -2.23
N ALA A 130 13.09 -11.61 -1.76
CA ALA A 130 13.29 -10.15 -1.79
C ALA A 130 13.17 -9.54 -3.20
N ALA A 131 13.51 -10.29 -4.26
CA ALA A 131 13.39 -9.88 -5.65
C ALA A 131 12.05 -10.24 -6.30
N ALA A 132 11.04 -10.64 -5.54
CA ALA A 132 9.71 -10.91 -6.06
C ALA A 132 9.09 -9.63 -6.64
N ALA A 133 8.36 -9.78 -7.75
CA ALA A 133 7.49 -8.73 -8.27
C ALA A 133 6.09 -8.93 -7.68
N VAL A 134 5.67 -8.01 -6.80
CA VAL A 134 4.40 -8.11 -6.09
C VAL A 134 3.33 -7.27 -6.77
N VAL A 135 2.17 -7.86 -7.01
CA VAL A 135 0.98 -7.20 -7.53
C VAL A 135 -0.21 -7.54 -6.64
N VAL A 136 -0.72 -6.56 -5.94
CA VAL A 136 -1.97 -6.64 -5.17
C VAL A 136 -3.05 -5.98 -6.00
N GLU A 137 -3.92 -6.79 -6.63
CA GLU A 137 -4.98 -6.30 -7.53
C GLU A 137 -6.14 -5.70 -6.75
N ALA A 138 -6.45 -6.30 -5.58
CA ALA A 138 -7.42 -5.77 -4.63
C ALA A 138 -7.12 -6.25 -3.22
N CYS A 139 -7.23 -5.37 -2.24
CA CYS A 139 -7.20 -5.68 -0.81
C CYS A 139 -7.94 -4.60 -0.01
N ASP A 140 -8.20 -4.87 1.27
CA ASP A 140 -8.67 -3.84 2.20
C ASP A 140 -7.49 -2.96 2.64
N ASN A 141 -6.46 -3.56 3.23
CA ASN A 141 -5.22 -2.89 3.66
C ASN A 141 -4.00 -3.64 3.13
N ALA A 142 -2.89 -2.95 2.89
CA ALA A 142 -1.63 -3.58 2.52
C ALA A 142 -0.45 -3.00 3.30
N GLU A 143 0.32 -3.86 3.93
CA GLU A 143 1.62 -3.55 4.54
C GLU A 143 2.70 -4.29 3.77
N VAL A 144 3.67 -3.58 3.20
CA VAL A 144 4.73 -4.16 2.35
C VAL A 144 6.10 -3.70 2.82
N SER A 145 7.00 -4.64 3.08
CA SER A 145 8.33 -4.32 3.59
C SER A 145 9.47 -5.07 2.89
N ASP A 146 10.62 -4.40 2.80
CA ASP A 146 11.93 -4.94 2.44
C ASP A 146 12.05 -5.51 1.01
N LEU A 147 11.11 -5.20 0.10
CA LEU A 147 11.15 -5.67 -1.28
C LEU A 147 12.20 -4.91 -2.12
N LYS A 148 12.84 -5.64 -3.05
CA LYS A 148 13.90 -5.12 -3.94
C LYS A 148 13.45 -4.89 -5.40
N ASN A 149 12.24 -5.27 -5.76
CA ASN A 149 11.77 -5.23 -7.16
C ASN A 149 10.45 -4.46 -7.34
N GLY A 150 10.13 -3.60 -6.38
CA GLY A 150 8.93 -2.77 -6.42
C GLY A 150 7.64 -3.51 -6.08
N ALA A 151 6.53 -2.78 -6.15
CA ALA A 151 5.20 -3.31 -5.92
C ALA A 151 4.15 -2.51 -6.69
N THR A 152 3.07 -3.19 -7.08
CA THR A 152 1.84 -2.56 -7.55
C THR A 152 0.73 -2.94 -6.58
N ILE A 153 0.06 -1.94 -5.98
CA ILE A 153 -0.92 -2.17 -4.92
C ILE A 153 -2.17 -1.35 -5.19
N ASN A 154 -3.32 -1.98 -5.10
CA ASN A 154 -4.62 -1.34 -5.14
C ASN A 154 -5.42 -1.73 -3.88
N ALA A 155 -5.49 -0.80 -2.93
CA ALA A 155 -6.33 -0.94 -1.74
C ALA A 155 -7.67 -0.24 -1.98
N LEU A 156 -8.76 -0.82 -1.46
CA LEU A 156 -10.09 -0.27 -1.64
C LEU A 156 -10.37 0.81 -0.56
N ASP A 157 -10.60 0.39 0.67
CA ASP A 157 -11.05 1.30 1.73
C ASP A 157 -9.97 1.59 2.79
N GLY A 158 -8.86 0.84 2.77
CA GLY A 158 -7.88 0.88 3.83
C GLY A 158 -6.55 1.52 3.47
N HIS A 159 -5.62 1.44 4.38
CA HIS A 159 -4.30 2.05 4.21
C HIS A 159 -3.32 1.15 3.44
N VAL A 160 -2.38 1.81 2.77
CA VAL A 160 -1.19 1.18 2.19
C VAL A 160 0.04 1.68 2.94
N GLU A 161 0.82 0.78 3.49
CA GLU A 161 2.10 1.10 4.13
C GLU A 161 3.24 0.40 3.37
N LEU A 162 4.21 1.19 2.93
CA LEU A 162 5.42 0.75 2.24
C LEU A 162 6.63 1.13 3.07
N THR A 163 7.46 0.17 3.43
CA THR A 163 8.66 0.42 4.24
C THR A 163 9.87 -0.29 3.64
N HIS A 164 10.96 0.44 3.40
CA HIS A 164 12.21 -0.08 2.81
C HIS A 164 12.00 -0.79 1.47
N VAL A 165 11.18 -0.21 0.57
CA VAL A 165 10.91 -0.81 -0.74
C VAL A 165 11.78 -0.17 -1.81
N GLU A 166 12.46 -1.03 -2.60
CA GLU A 166 13.24 -0.63 -3.75
C GLU A 166 12.54 -1.03 -5.05
N GLY A 167 12.79 -0.29 -6.14
CA GLY A 167 12.23 -0.58 -7.48
C GLY A 167 11.05 0.31 -7.85
N ALA A 168 10.37 -0.02 -8.95
CA ALA A 168 9.21 0.74 -9.40
C ALA A 168 7.99 0.46 -8.51
N ILE A 169 7.31 1.52 -8.07
CA ILE A 169 6.19 1.42 -7.14
C ILE A 169 4.98 2.15 -7.70
N VAL A 170 3.84 1.48 -7.68
CA VAL A 170 2.53 2.07 -7.91
C VAL A 170 1.64 1.65 -6.75
N ALA A 171 1.08 2.62 -6.02
CA ALA A 171 0.14 2.32 -4.95
C ALA A 171 -1.06 3.28 -5.01
N HIS A 172 -2.23 2.70 -4.89
CA HIS A 172 -3.50 3.42 -4.87
C HIS A 172 -4.33 2.97 -3.68
N SER A 173 -5.00 3.92 -3.04
CA SER A 173 -6.08 3.65 -2.10
C SER A 173 -7.29 4.54 -2.46
N ASP A 174 -8.50 4.00 -2.39
CA ASP A 174 -9.69 4.83 -2.59
C ASP A 174 -9.89 5.78 -1.40
N ASP A 175 -10.15 5.27 -0.20
CA ASP A 175 -10.49 6.11 0.97
C ASP A 175 -9.39 6.15 2.05
N GLY A 176 -8.32 5.36 1.92
CA GLY A 176 -7.30 5.20 2.93
C GLY A 176 -6.04 6.04 2.71
N HIS A 177 -5.18 6.02 3.72
CA HIS A 177 -3.88 6.69 3.66
C HIS A 177 -2.85 5.84 2.94
N VAL A 178 -1.95 6.49 2.20
CA VAL A 178 -0.76 5.86 1.62
C VAL A 178 0.47 6.39 2.33
N THR A 179 1.17 5.53 3.04
CA THR A 179 2.43 5.86 3.74
C THR A 179 3.59 5.14 3.09
N ALA A 180 4.66 5.86 2.78
CA ALA A 180 5.86 5.32 2.14
C ALA A 180 7.11 5.81 2.86
N ASN A 181 7.82 4.92 3.53
CA ASN A 181 9.00 5.21 4.33
C ASN A 181 10.23 4.53 3.73
N ASP A 182 11.35 5.26 3.65
CA ASP A 182 12.65 4.73 3.19
C ASP A 182 12.57 4.09 1.80
N ILE A 183 12.07 4.86 0.83
CA ILE A 183 11.80 4.40 -0.54
C ILE A 183 12.97 4.74 -1.46
N THR A 184 13.42 3.73 -2.22
CA THR A 184 14.44 3.88 -3.27
C THR A 184 13.84 3.48 -4.61
N SER A 185 13.46 4.44 -5.46
CA SER A 185 12.63 4.13 -6.63
C SER A 185 13.03 4.91 -7.89
N PRO A 186 13.09 4.24 -9.06
CA PRO A 186 13.17 4.93 -10.34
C PRO A 186 11.83 5.52 -10.78
N SER A 187 10.70 4.97 -10.26
CA SER A 187 9.35 5.43 -10.58
C SER A 187 8.43 5.18 -9.39
N LEU A 188 7.95 6.25 -8.78
CA LEU A 188 7.00 6.23 -7.67
C LEU A 188 5.71 6.92 -8.10
N ASP A 189 4.59 6.19 -8.10
CA ASP A 189 3.25 6.72 -8.35
C ASP A 189 2.34 6.33 -7.19
N LEU A 190 2.04 7.31 -6.32
CA LEU A 190 1.15 7.11 -5.18
C LEU A 190 -0.09 7.96 -5.35
N SER A 191 -1.25 7.37 -5.12
CA SER A 191 -2.52 8.09 -5.20
C SER A 191 -3.52 7.66 -4.15
N SER A 192 -4.35 8.61 -3.73
CA SER A 192 -5.54 8.35 -2.91
C SER A 192 -6.66 9.28 -3.37
N ASN A 193 -7.92 8.82 -3.32
CA ASN A 193 -9.02 9.71 -3.63
C ASN A 193 -9.32 10.61 -2.43
N ASP A 194 -9.62 10.05 -1.24
CA ASP A 194 -10.00 10.83 -0.06
C ASP A 194 -8.97 10.79 1.09
N GLY A 195 -7.90 10.01 0.95
CA GLY A 195 -6.88 9.85 1.98
C GLY A 195 -5.62 10.70 1.77
N SER A 196 -4.82 10.78 2.80
CA SER A 196 -3.54 11.49 2.78
C SER A 196 -2.40 10.62 2.25
N ILE A 197 -1.37 11.25 1.71
CA ILE A 197 -0.15 10.61 1.25
C ILE A 197 1.04 11.14 2.07
N ASP A 198 1.72 10.24 2.77
CA ASP A 198 2.91 10.54 3.56
C ASP A 198 4.13 9.83 2.98
N VAL A 199 5.12 10.56 2.49
CA VAL A 199 6.38 10.03 1.94
C VAL A 199 7.55 10.56 2.74
N ARG A 200 8.35 9.65 3.32
CA ARG A 200 9.53 10.00 4.11
C ARG A 200 10.77 9.29 3.58
N ASN A 201 11.89 10.01 3.57
CA ASN A 201 13.19 9.48 3.13
C ASN A 201 13.13 8.91 1.70
N LEU A 202 12.51 9.65 0.78
CA LEU A 202 12.46 9.29 -0.62
C LEU A 202 13.84 9.49 -1.28
N THR A 203 14.29 8.48 -2.00
CA THR A 203 15.51 8.49 -2.82
C THR A 203 15.18 8.05 -4.24
N PRO A 204 14.79 8.97 -5.13
CA PRO A 204 14.59 8.65 -6.54
C PRO A 204 15.90 8.25 -7.21
N THR A 205 15.86 7.24 -8.06
CA THR A 205 17.05 6.64 -8.69
C THR A 205 16.93 6.59 -10.22
N GLY A 206 18.06 6.34 -10.88
CA GLY A 206 18.13 6.29 -12.36
C GLY A 206 18.41 7.65 -13.00
N ALA A 207 18.50 7.66 -14.32
CA ALA A 207 18.86 8.86 -15.09
C ALA A 207 17.69 9.85 -15.28
N ALA A 208 16.46 9.38 -15.17
CA ALA A 208 15.24 10.17 -15.29
C ALA A 208 14.18 9.65 -14.31
N PRO A 209 14.36 9.85 -13.01
CA PRO A 209 13.38 9.39 -12.03
C PRO A 209 12.05 10.11 -12.18
N TYR A 210 10.98 9.38 -11.90
CA TYR A 210 9.61 9.90 -11.95
C TYR A 210 8.94 9.74 -10.59
N VAL A 211 8.38 10.82 -10.06
CA VAL A 211 7.57 10.77 -8.85
C VAL A 211 6.26 11.50 -9.10
N ARG A 212 5.16 10.81 -8.82
CA ARG A 212 3.83 11.37 -8.83
C ARG A 212 3.15 11.07 -7.51
N LEU A 213 2.65 12.10 -6.85
CA LEU A 213 1.84 12.00 -5.65
C LEU A 213 0.53 12.74 -5.90
N LYS A 214 -0.59 12.03 -5.83
CA LYS A 214 -1.90 12.63 -6.11
C LYS A 214 -2.92 12.24 -5.06
N SER A 215 -3.51 13.24 -4.39
CA SER A 215 -4.68 13.08 -3.53
C SER A 215 -5.87 13.85 -4.09
N GLY A 216 -7.10 13.39 -3.85
CA GLY A 216 -8.29 14.20 -4.03
C GLY A 216 -8.42 15.19 -2.88
N ASP A 217 -8.90 14.74 -1.73
CA ASP A 217 -9.25 15.62 -0.60
C ASP A 217 -8.26 15.54 0.58
N GLY A 218 -7.16 14.79 0.44
CA GLY A 218 -6.19 14.58 1.51
C GLY A 218 -4.94 15.44 1.45
N HIS A 219 -4.17 15.41 2.53
CA HIS A 219 -2.90 16.09 2.61
C HIS A 219 -1.78 15.27 1.96
N ILE A 220 -0.80 15.96 1.38
CA ILE A 220 0.40 15.34 0.87
C ILE A 220 1.61 15.86 1.64
N ASN A 221 2.32 14.98 2.32
CA ASN A 221 3.60 15.29 2.95
C ASN A 221 4.70 14.50 2.24
N ALA A 222 5.70 15.18 1.73
CA ALA A 222 6.81 14.53 1.03
C ALA A 222 8.16 15.06 1.51
N SER A 223 9.04 14.15 1.90
CA SER A 223 10.40 14.51 2.28
C SER A 223 11.41 13.55 1.65
N GLY A 224 12.54 14.10 1.19
CA GLY A 224 13.57 13.29 0.58
C GLY A 224 14.49 14.06 -0.37
N LEU A 225 15.27 13.28 -1.10
CA LEU A 225 16.17 13.77 -2.16
C LEU A 225 15.39 13.85 -3.48
N PHE A 226 15.51 14.95 -4.19
CA PHE A 226 14.95 15.13 -5.54
C PHE A 226 16.09 15.50 -6.50
N PRO A 227 16.75 14.49 -7.10
CA PRO A 227 17.96 14.72 -7.91
C PRO A 227 17.67 15.35 -9.26
N ALA A 228 18.74 15.80 -9.92
CA ALA A 228 18.70 16.28 -11.30
C ALA A 228 18.20 15.21 -12.29
N GLY A 229 17.55 15.64 -13.39
CA GLY A 229 17.05 14.78 -14.45
C GLY A 229 15.69 14.16 -14.18
N GLY A 230 15.11 14.35 -12.99
CA GLY A 230 13.80 13.83 -12.61
C GLY A 230 12.63 14.66 -13.11
N LYS A 231 11.46 14.04 -13.08
CA LYS A 231 10.16 14.70 -13.24
C LYS A 231 9.31 14.41 -12.01
N TYR A 232 8.83 15.46 -11.37
CA TYR A 232 8.10 15.40 -10.10
C TYR A 232 6.76 16.11 -10.25
N ASP A 233 5.66 15.43 -9.91
CA ASP A 233 4.29 15.95 -9.99
C ASP A 233 3.55 15.67 -8.69
N ILE A 234 3.16 16.71 -7.96
CA ILE A 234 2.53 16.61 -6.66
C ILE A 234 1.27 17.45 -6.68
N GLU A 235 0.11 16.83 -6.51
CA GLU A 235 -1.19 17.48 -6.72
C GLU A 235 -2.21 17.00 -5.68
N THR A 236 -2.97 17.95 -5.14
CA THR A 236 -4.19 17.67 -4.38
C THR A 236 -5.27 18.67 -4.76
N ASN A 237 -6.55 18.26 -4.69
CA ASN A 237 -7.64 19.21 -4.86
C ASN A 237 -7.85 19.99 -3.54
N ASP A 238 -8.38 19.33 -2.50
CA ASP A 238 -8.72 19.98 -1.23
C ASP A 238 -7.76 19.53 -0.12
N GLY A 239 -6.55 20.04 -0.11
CA GLY A 239 -5.62 19.62 0.92
C GLY A 239 -4.37 20.47 1.02
N HIS A 240 -3.56 20.19 2.04
CA HIS A 240 -2.28 20.86 2.21
C HIS A 240 -1.16 20.04 1.63
N ILE A 241 -0.23 20.68 0.93
CA ILE A 241 0.99 20.04 0.44
C ILE A 241 2.17 20.59 1.25
N ASN A 242 2.94 19.68 1.85
CA ASN A 242 4.19 20.00 2.55
C ASN A 242 5.33 19.25 1.90
N ILE A 243 6.34 19.97 1.42
CA ILE A 243 7.52 19.38 0.81
C ILE A 243 8.77 19.82 1.57
N ALA A 244 9.61 18.86 1.95
CA ALA A 244 10.90 19.11 2.56
C ALA A 244 12.02 18.47 1.71
N PHE A 245 12.91 19.31 1.20
CA PHE A 245 14.03 18.87 0.37
C PHE A 245 15.21 18.43 1.22
N ALA A 246 15.72 17.22 0.98
CA ALA A 246 16.98 16.79 1.54
C ALA A 246 18.18 17.48 0.84
N PRO A 247 19.33 17.63 1.54
CA PRO A 247 20.55 18.14 0.93
C PRO A 247 20.96 17.36 -0.32
N GLY A 248 21.32 18.08 -1.38
CA GLY A 248 21.64 17.50 -2.69
C GLY A 248 20.47 17.46 -3.67
N SER A 249 19.28 17.91 -3.29
CA SER A 249 18.17 18.12 -4.21
C SER A 249 18.51 19.21 -5.24
N ASP A 250 18.09 18.98 -6.50
CA ASP A 250 18.41 19.84 -7.64
C ASP A 250 17.20 20.01 -8.57
N VAL A 251 16.31 20.92 -8.21
CA VAL A 251 14.98 21.03 -8.82
C VAL A 251 14.51 22.48 -8.92
N THR A 252 13.82 22.81 -10.02
CA THR A 252 12.98 24.00 -10.11
C THR A 252 11.54 23.61 -9.80
N VAL A 253 10.99 24.19 -8.76
CA VAL A 253 9.62 23.93 -8.28
C VAL A 253 8.70 25.02 -8.77
N ASP A 254 7.70 24.66 -9.57
CA ASP A 254 6.59 25.54 -9.93
C ASP A 254 5.41 25.22 -9.01
N ALA A 255 5.28 26.00 -7.95
CA ALA A 255 4.26 25.85 -6.93
C ALA A 255 3.09 26.80 -7.18
N SER A 256 1.85 26.29 -7.04
CA SER A 256 0.64 27.07 -7.20
C SER A 256 -0.48 26.59 -6.29
N THR A 257 -1.38 27.53 -5.92
CA THR A 257 -2.67 27.23 -5.29
C THR A 257 -3.71 28.20 -5.84
N ASN A 258 -4.95 27.74 -6.04
CA ASN A 258 -6.04 28.59 -6.50
C ASN A 258 -6.65 29.35 -5.32
N ASP A 259 -7.14 28.63 -4.29
CA ASP A 259 -7.68 29.21 -3.07
C ASP A 259 -6.84 28.76 -1.86
N GLY A 260 -5.79 29.52 -1.53
CA GLY A 260 -4.94 29.10 -0.43
C GLY A 260 -3.73 29.98 -0.20
N SER A 261 -2.74 29.45 0.49
CA SER A 261 -1.52 30.20 0.77
C SER A 261 -0.27 29.42 0.39
N LEU A 262 0.69 30.10 -0.22
CA LEU A 262 2.00 29.57 -0.53
C LEU A 262 3.02 30.05 0.51
N ARG A 263 3.80 29.13 1.08
CA ARG A 263 4.87 29.42 2.04
C ARG A 263 6.17 28.77 1.59
N VAL A 264 7.23 29.54 1.64
CA VAL A 264 8.59 29.06 1.33
C VAL A 264 9.49 29.41 2.50
N ASP A 265 10.14 28.42 3.11
CA ASP A 265 11.02 28.56 4.28
C ASP A 265 10.38 29.42 5.40
N GLY A 266 9.12 29.13 5.70
CA GLY A 266 8.34 29.83 6.72
C GLY A 266 7.81 31.22 6.30
N THR A 267 8.21 31.77 5.16
CA THR A 267 7.76 33.07 4.67
C THR A 267 6.55 32.91 3.77
N ARG A 268 5.43 33.53 4.14
CA ARG A 268 4.23 33.58 3.30
C ARG A 268 4.51 34.43 2.07
N GLN A 269 4.19 33.91 0.90
CA GLN A 269 4.26 34.67 -0.34
C GLN A 269 3.01 35.54 -0.47
N GLU A 270 3.18 36.80 -0.92
CA GLU A 270 2.08 37.70 -1.13
C GLU A 270 1.27 37.30 -2.37
N GLY A 271 -0.02 37.14 -2.20
CA GLY A 271 -1.01 36.81 -3.23
C GLY A 271 -2.29 36.38 -2.52
N ASP A 272 -3.36 37.15 -2.67
CA ASP A 272 -4.71 36.70 -2.39
C ASP A 272 -5.09 35.82 -3.57
N ASP A 273 -5.75 34.69 -3.34
CA ASP A 273 -6.29 33.79 -4.33
C ASP A 273 -5.45 33.65 -5.63
N ASN A 274 -5.05 32.45 -5.99
CA ASN A 274 -4.15 32.15 -7.13
C ASN A 274 -2.65 32.49 -6.91
N ALA A 275 -2.10 32.10 -5.77
CA ALA A 275 -0.67 32.24 -5.52
C ALA A 275 0.14 31.29 -6.41
N GLN A 276 1.14 31.83 -7.11
CA GLN A 276 2.07 31.03 -7.93
C GLN A 276 3.50 31.53 -7.73
N GLN A 277 4.43 30.58 -7.60
CA GLN A 277 5.86 30.91 -7.47
C GLN A 277 6.73 29.81 -8.06
N SER A 278 7.80 30.23 -8.74
CA SER A 278 8.89 29.35 -9.14
C SER A 278 10.05 29.46 -8.16
N ILE A 279 10.45 28.33 -7.57
CA ILE A 279 11.47 28.23 -6.54
C ILE A 279 12.60 27.35 -7.06
N ARG A 280 13.85 27.79 -6.91
CA ARG A 280 15.02 27.02 -7.30
C ARG A 280 15.71 26.42 -6.10
N VAL A 281 15.88 25.09 -6.12
CA VAL A 281 16.64 24.32 -5.16
C VAL A 281 17.87 23.75 -5.88
N GLY A 282 19.07 23.96 -5.37
CA GLY A 282 20.28 23.59 -6.07
C GLY A 282 20.51 24.40 -7.37
N SER A 283 20.89 23.76 -8.46
CA SER A 283 21.00 24.40 -9.78
C SER A 283 19.68 24.49 -10.53
N GLY A 284 18.65 23.77 -10.07
CA GLY A 284 17.32 23.73 -10.68
C GLY A 284 17.25 22.86 -11.94
N ALA A 285 18.02 21.78 -11.98
CA ALA A 285 18.17 20.95 -13.20
C ALA A 285 17.00 20.02 -13.48
N SER A 286 16.06 19.84 -12.53
CA SER A 286 14.82 19.05 -12.71
C SER A 286 13.59 19.94 -12.64
N ALA A 287 12.46 19.45 -13.15
CA ALA A 287 11.17 20.14 -13.03
C ALA A 287 10.29 19.44 -11.99
N MET A 288 9.72 20.23 -11.07
CA MET A 288 8.71 19.81 -10.11
C MET A 288 7.50 20.72 -10.22
N ARG A 289 6.33 20.11 -10.44
CA ARG A 289 5.05 20.82 -10.33
C ARG A 289 4.43 20.47 -8.98
N VAL A 290 3.96 21.51 -8.28
CA VAL A 290 3.22 21.38 -7.01
C VAL A 290 1.95 22.20 -7.10
N HIS A 291 0.81 21.56 -6.94
CA HIS A 291 -0.47 22.22 -7.09
C HIS A 291 -1.49 21.76 -6.05
N SER A 292 -2.18 22.72 -5.45
CA SER A 292 -3.38 22.50 -4.65
C SER A 292 -4.47 23.44 -5.15
N ASP A 293 -5.68 22.92 -5.37
CA ASP A 293 -6.80 23.80 -5.69
C ASP A 293 -7.21 24.60 -4.44
N ASP A 294 -7.75 23.92 -3.42
CA ASP A 294 -8.21 24.55 -2.17
C ASP A 294 -7.31 24.14 -1.00
N GLY A 295 -6.21 24.84 -0.81
CA GLY A 295 -5.33 24.50 0.29
C GLY A 295 -4.02 25.26 0.31
N SER A 296 -3.18 24.98 1.28
CA SER A 296 -1.87 25.64 1.38
C SER A 296 -0.74 24.75 0.89
N VAL A 297 0.21 25.36 0.20
CA VAL A 297 1.46 24.73 -0.20
C VAL A 297 2.59 25.28 0.67
N THR A 298 3.31 24.41 1.34
CA THR A 298 4.49 24.73 2.15
C THR A 298 5.71 24.03 1.59
N ILE A 299 6.74 24.81 1.29
CA ILE A 299 8.02 24.30 0.76
C ILE A 299 9.14 24.67 1.71
N THR A 300 9.91 23.67 2.12
CA THR A 300 11.11 23.83 2.95
C THR A 300 12.33 23.41 2.15
N THR A 301 13.20 24.37 1.83
CA THR A 301 14.37 24.15 0.97
C THR A 301 15.62 23.75 1.76
N ASN A 302 15.66 24.04 3.07
CA ASN A 302 16.78 23.75 3.96
C ASN A 302 16.33 22.73 5.00
N GLY A 303 16.30 21.46 4.64
CA GLY A 303 15.99 20.39 5.59
C GLY A 303 17.08 20.23 6.64
N THR A 304 16.92 20.90 7.76
CA THR A 304 17.58 20.55 9.03
C THR A 304 16.52 19.96 9.94
N HIS A 305 16.47 18.65 9.99
CA HIS A 305 15.78 17.91 11.06
C HIS A 305 16.70 16.83 11.61
#